data_c136cbb69a7f83fa91ee2cd5641cf453
#
_entry.id   c136cbb69a7f83fa91ee2cd5641cf453
#
_cell.length_a   1.000
_cell.length_b   1.000
_cell.length_c   1.000
_cell.angle_alpha   90.00
_cell.angle_beta   90.00
_cell.angle_gamma   90.00
#
_symmetry.space_group_name_H-M   'P 1'
#
loop_
_entity.id
_entity.type
_entity.pdbx_description
1 polymer ?
#
loop_
_entity_poly.entity_id
_entity_poly.type
_entity_poly.pdbx_seq_one_letter_code
_entity_poly.pdbx_strand_id
1 'polypeptide(L)'
;MKSIRSWALTALAAALLAACGGSGQEVPGSGQPSGAPSTQGSFTAVVSFGDSLSDVGAYSPATSLSGAGAAPYFGGKFTTNGAGGTVWVENVATRLGLLTTPAEVGFGGTSVKCPAAAVPALAGTCTAYGQGGSRVTDPNGIGKATGALTVPVKTQIANHLARFTSFRSSDLILVWAGNNDAFIQFGAFTAAAAVIQADAVAGRITANEANTRLFQAQTAAQGEMKKAALELTGYVKTEILAKGGRYVAVFNLPDSSLTPFGSTLPANVKPVLSALVDTFNLWLQDGLTGAAVKIIDQNTPGKDVYARPAAYGITNNTVPTCDATVISAITGGAVTDGSSLFCNATVGAPYYGLRAGADVNTWQFADAVHPTKGGHKIISDYVLAQLRAFGWIAI
;
A
#
# COMPACT_ATOMS: atom_id res chain seq x y z
N MET A 1 -31.05 29.42 19.57
CA MET A 1 -31.18 27.95 19.76
C MET A 1 -30.37 27.23 18.68
N LYS A 2 -29.04 27.23 18.75
CA LYS A 2 -28.12 26.61 17.77
C LYS A 2 -26.84 26.11 18.43
N SER A 3 -26.89 25.38 19.55
CA SER A 3 -25.64 24.93 20.19
C SER A 3 -25.69 23.57 20.93
N ILE A 4 -26.68 22.72 20.71
CA ILE A 4 -26.81 21.45 21.46
C ILE A 4 -26.54 20.20 20.59
N ARG A 5 -26.30 20.33 19.26
CA ARG A 5 -26.19 19.18 18.36
C ARG A 5 -24.78 18.63 18.11
N SER A 6 -23.74 19.26 18.66
CA SER A 6 -22.32 18.88 18.40
C SER A 6 -21.71 17.90 19.43
N TRP A 7 -22.35 17.63 20.54
CA TRP A 7 -21.74 16.90 21.68
C TRP A 7 -22.02 15.39 21.72
N ALA A 8 -22.94 14.88 20.90
CA ALA A 8 -23.32 13.46 20.94
C ALA A 8 -22.40 12.51 20.19
N LEU A 9 -21.52 13.03 19.29
CA LEU A 9 -20.63 12.21 18.46
C LEU A 9 -19.25 11.95 19.09
N THR A 10 -18.86 12.69 20.11
CA THR A 10 -17.55 12.58 20.73
C THR A 10 -17.44 11.49 21.81
N ALA A 11 -18.55 10.99 22.32
CA ALA A 11 -18.53 10.01 23.43
C ALA A 11 -18.39 8.55 22.96
N LEU A 12 -18.58 8.23 21.68
CA LEU A 12 -18.61 6.85 21.21
C LEU A 12 -17.23 6.27 20.83
N ALA A 13 -16.23 7.10 20.57
CA ALA A 13 -14.90 6.64 20.19
C ALA A 13 -14.10 6.01 21.38
N ALA A 14 -14.46 6.30 22.61
CA ALA A 14 -13.75 5.82 23.80
C ALA A 14 -14.28 4.49 24.37
N ALA A 15 -15.49 4.06 23.99
CA ALA A 15 -16.12 2.86 24.55
C ALA A 15 -15.77 1.55 23.81
N LEU A 16 -15.10 1.62 22.66
CA LEU A 16 -14.80 0.44 21.82
C LEU A 16 -13.55 -0.34 22.24
N LEU A 17 -12.76 0.15 23.18
CA LEU A 17 -11.54 -0.54 23.67
C LEU A 17 -11.77 -1.49 24.85
N ALA A 18 -12.98 -1.57 25.42
CA ALA A 18 -13.24 -2.31 26.67
C ALA A 18 -14.06 -3.61 26.52
N ALA A 19 -14.42 -4.04 25.31
CA ALA A 19 -15.34 -5.17 25.10
C ALA A 19 -14.67 -6.50 24.70
N CYS A 20 -13.40 -6.74 25.06
CA CYS A 20 -12.72 -8.03 24.88
C CYS A 20 -12.19 -8.54 26.23
N GLY A 21 -13.06 -8.81 27.16
CA GLY A 21 -12.73 -9.50 28.42
C GLY A 21 -13.69 -10.65 28.65
N GLY A 22 -13.30 -11.88 28.31
CA GLY A 22 -14.09 -13.05 28.66
C GLY A 22 -13.58 -14.35 28.06
N SER A 23 -13.02 -15.22 28.87
CA SER A 23 -12.73 -16.64 28.66
C SER A 23 -11.58 -17.01 27.71
N GLY A 24 -10.38 -17.23 28.22
CA GLY A 24 -9.38 -18.20 27.74
C GLY A 24 -9.04 -18.31 26.25
N GLN A 25 -9.53 -17.39 25.41
CA GLN A 25 -9.16 -17.30 23.99
C GLN A 25 -7.87 -16.49 23.89
N GLU A 26 -6.91 -17.04 23.15
CA GLU A 26 -5.73 -16.28 22.75
C GLU A 26 -6.17 -14.95 22.13
N VAL A 27 -5.56 -13.85 22.58
CA VAL A 27 -5.82 -12.52 22.01
C VAL A 27 -5.25 -12.53 20.58
N PRO A 28 -6.08 -12.26 19.54
CA PRO A 28 -5.59 -12.18 18.16
C PRO A 28 -4.37 -11.24 18.08
N GLY A 29 -3.37 -11.60 17.27
CA GLY A 29 -2.14 -10.84 17.11
C GLY A 29 -1.09 -11.04 18.20
N SER A 30 -1.34 -11.84 19.23
CA SER A 30 -0.34 -12.17 20.26
C SER A 30 0.67 -13.23 19.80
N GLY A 31 0.34 -14.03 18.78
CA GLY A 31 1.21 -15.04 18.21
C GLY A 31 2.34 -14.45 17.38
N GLN A 32 3.40 -15.22 17.20
CA GLN A 32 4.56 -14.83 16.40
C GLN A 32 4.82 -15.85 15.29
N PRO A 33 5.25 -15.41 14.08
CA PRO A 33 5.79 -16.29 13.07
C PRO A 33 7.02 -17.04 13.61
N SER A 34 7.22 -18.29 13.17
CA SER A 34 8.34 -19.14 13.60
C SER A 34 8.88 -19.96 12.44
N GLY A 35 10.09 -20.50 12.59
CA GLY A 35 10.71 -21.37 11.58
C GLY A 35 11.25 -20.66 10.33
N ALA A 36 11.21 -19.32 10.26
CA ALA A 36 11.89 -18.59 9.21
C ALA A 36 13.42 -18.71 9.34
N PRO A 37 14.17 -18.64 8.21
CA PRO A 37 15.63 -18.68 8.25
C PRO A 37 16.19 -17.57 9.14
N SER A 38 17.27 -17.86 9.87
CA SER A 38 18.08 -16.90 10.62
C SER A 38 19.51 -16.78 10.07
N THR A 39 19.79 -17.42 8.94
CA THR A 39 21.09 -17.45 8.27
C THR A 39 21.08 -16.58 7.03
N GLN A 40 22.27 -16.10 6.63
CA GLN A 40 22.43 -15.29 5.42
C GLN A 40 21.94 -16.02 4.17
N GLY A 41 21.18 -15.30 3.33
CA GLY A 41 20.75 -15.75 2.02
C GLY A 41 21.73 -15.36 0.93
N SER A 42 21.84 -16.19 -0.10
CA SER A 42 22.48 -15.84 -1.36
C SER A 42 21.40 -15.58 -2.40
N PHE A 43 20.94 -14.33 -2.49
CA PHE A 43 19.79 -13.97 -3.31
C PHE A 43 20.16 -13.83 -4.78
N THR A 44 19.32 -14.37 -5.66
CA THR A 44 19.40 -14.24 -7.12
C THR A 44 18.23 -13.46 -7.72
N ALA A 45 17.17 -13.25 -6.95
CA ALA A 45 16.04 -12.42 -7.33
C ALA A 45 15.36 -11.80 -6.10
N VAL A 46 14.79 -10.60 -6.29
CA VAL A 46 13.78 -10.03 -5.42
C VAL A 46 12.43 -10.27 -6.09
N VAL A 47 11.54 -11.01 -5.42
CA VAL A 47 10.18 -11.28 -5.88
C VAL A 47 9.23 -10.48 -5.01
N SER A 48 8.47 -9.52 -5.58
CA SER A 48 7.58 -8.67 -4.80
C SER A 48 6.13 -8.79 -5.26
N PHE A 49 5.23 -8.89 -4.28
CA PHE A 49 3.78 -8.89 -4.46
C PHE A 49 3.18 -7.73 -3.66
N GLY A 50 2.21 -7.03 -4.24
CA GLY A 50 1.58 -5.94 -3.52
C GLY A 50 0.79 -4.97 -4.38
N ASP A 51 0.72 -3.75 -3.87
CA ASP A 51 -0.05 -2.65 -4.43
C ASP A 51 0.88 -1.54 -4.99
N SER A 52 0.36 -0.29 -5.01
CA SER A 52 1.07 0.89 -5.50
C SER A 52 2.40 1.16 -4.81
N LEU A 53 2.53 0.83 -3.52
CA LEU A 53 3.79 1.03 -2.78
C LEU A 53 4.93 0.17 -3.33
N SER A 54 4.61 -0.98 -3.93
CA SER A 54 5.57 -1.93 -4.50
C SER A 54 5.56 -1.96 -6.03
N ASP A 55 4.85 -1.02 -6.69
CA ASP A 55 4.72 -0.95 -8.14
C ASP A 55 5.96 -0.30 -8.77
N VAL A 56 6.76 -1.10 -9.46
CA VAL A 56 7.99 -0.64 -10.13
C VAL A 56 7.76 -0.12 -11.56
N GLY A 57 6.51 0.18 -11.91
CA GLY A 57 6.14 0.80 -13.18
C GLY A 57 5.16 0.00 -14.04
N ALA A 58 4.23 -0.72 -13.42
CA ALA A 58 3.17 -1.44 -14.14
C ALA A 58 2.33 -0.52 -15.03
N TYR A 59 2.18 0.75 -14.67
CA TYR A 59 1.42 1.73 -15.43
C TYR A 59 2.26 2.70 -16.28
N SER A 60 3.55 2.43 -16.45
CA SER A 60 4.42 3.25 -17.32
C SER A 60 3.82 3.53 -18.71
N PRO A 61 3.12 2.58 -19.36
CA PRO A 61 2.47 2.85 -20.65
C PRO A 61 1.41 3.96 -20.64
N ALA A 62 0.74 4.20 -19.51
CA ALA A 62 -0.24 5.27 -19.37
C ALA A 62 0.37 6.69 -19.49
N THR A 63 1.68 6.81 -19.29
CA THR A 63 2.44 8.07 -19.33
C THR A 63 3.25 8.25 -20.62
N SER A 64 2.94 7.48 -21.67
CA SER A 64 3.55 7.60 -22.99
C SER A 64 2.96 8.80 -23.75
N LEU A 65 3.82 9.60 -24.37
CA LEU A 65 3.40 10.69 -25.27
C LEU A 65 3.31 10.25 -26.75
N SER A 66 3.84 9.07 -27.08
CA SER A 66 3.85 8.57 -28.47
C SER A 66 2.55 7.85 -28.88
N GLY A 67 1.54 7.84 -27.99
CA GLY A 67 0.30 7.07 -28.18
C GLY A 67 0.53 5.56 -28.07
N ALA A 68 -0.56 4.77 -28.08
CA ALA A 68 -0.54 3.31 -28.00
C ALA A 68 0.33 2.71 -26.87
N GLY A 69 0.70 3.50 -25.87
CA GLY A 69 1.50 3.06 -24.73
C GLY A 69 2.98 2.77 -25.02
N ALA A 70 3.53 3.25 -26.16
CA ALA A 70 4.94 3.02 -26.52
C ALA A 70 5.89 3.91 -25.70
N ALA A 71 7.14 3.44 -25.50
CA ALA A 71 8.20 4.27 -24.90
C ALA A 71 8.55 5.48 -25.81
N PRO A 72 9.10 6.56 -25.23
CA PRO A 72 9.52 6.73 -23.85
C PRO A 72 8.37 7.00 -22.88
N TYR A 73 8.57 6.61 -21.62
CA TYR A 73 7.62 6.83 -20.52
C TYR A 73 8.14 7.91 -19.57
N PHE A 74 7.22 8.73 -19.04
CA PHE A 74 7.56 9.89 -18.21
C PHE A 74 7.01 9.84 -16.79
N GLY A 75 6.38 8.75 -16.44
CA GLY A 75 5.80 8.44 -15.13
C GLY A 75 5.55 6.94 -15.01
N GLY A 76 4.50 6.57 -14.30
CA GLY A 76 4.04 5.18 -14.21
C GLY A 76 4.41 4.47 -12.93
N LYS A 77 5.06 5.17 -11.99
CA LYS A 77 5.31 4.71 -10.62
C LYS A 77 4.60 5.62 -9.61
N PHE A 78 4.22 5.07 -8.50
CA PHE A 78 3.58 5.82 -7.40
C PHE A 78 4.63 6.45 -6.48
N THR A 79 5.37 7.40 -7.06
CA THR A 79 6.41 8.22 -6.43
C THR A 79 6.63 9.47 -7.26
N THR A 80 7.57 10.33 -6.87
CA THR A 80 8.06 11.40 -7.76
C THR A 80 8.92 10.77 -8.86
N ASN A 81 8.36 10.65 -10.07
CA ASN A 81 9.02 10.04 -11.23
C ASN A 81 10.14 10.94 -11.79
N GLY A 82 10.89 10.42 -12.78
CA GLY A 82 12.04 11.09 -13.38
C GLY A 82 13.36 10.52 -12.91
N ALA A 83 14.43 11.29 -13.02
CA ALA A 83 15.77 10.83 -12.67
C ALA A 83 15.86 10.41 -11.19
N GLY A 84 16.17 9.13 -10.94
CA GLY A 84 16.26 8.55 -9.61
C GLY A 84 14.89 8.36 -8.92
N GLY A 85 13.79 8.47 -9.65
CA GLY A 85 12.45 8.14 -9.17
C GLY A 85 12.27 6.63 -9.04
N THR A 86 12.66 6.07 -7.90
CA THR A 86 12.56 4.64 -7.58
C THR A 86 11.65 4.40 -6.39
N VAL A 87 11.01 3.25 -6.35
CA VAL A 87 10.26 2.78 -5.19
C VAL A 87 11.16 1.89 -4.31
N TRP A 88 10.75 1.65 -3.08
CA TRP A 88 11.54 0.93 -2.08
C TRP A 88 12.02 -0.46 -2.53
N VAL A 89 11.21 -1.19 -3.31
CA VAL A 89 11.56 -2.53 -3.84
C VAL A 89 12.76 -2.45 -4.77
N GLU A 90 12.79 -1.46 -5.68
CA GLU A 90 13.91 -1.22 -6.58
C GLU A 90 15.19 -0.87 -5.79
N ASN A 91 15.04 -0.05 -4.73
CA ASN A 91 16.17 0.35 -3.86
C ASN A 91 16.76 -0.87 -3.13
N VAL A 92 15.90 -1.75 -2.58
CA VAL A 92 16.31 -2.99 -1.94
C VAL A 92 17.01 -3.90 -2.94
N ALA A 93 16.44 -4.13 -4.12
CA ALA A 93 17.05 -4.95 -5.17
C ALA A 93 18.41 -4.41 -5.58
N THR A 94 18.51 -3.11 -5.88
CA THR A 94 19.79 -2.44 -6.25
C THR A 94 20.83 -2.60 -5.16
N ARG A 95 20.47 -2.45 -3.88
CA ARG A 95 21.39 -2.62 -2.76
C ARG A 95 21.93 -4.04 -2.63
N LEU A 96 21.15 -5.02 -3.08
CA LEU A 96 21.56 -6.43 -3.15
C LEU A 96 22.31 -6.79 -4.44
N GLY A 97 22.58 -5.81 -5.32
CA GLY A 97 23.20 -6.04 -6.63
C GLY A 97 22.27 -6.73 -7.63
N LEU A 98 20.95 -6.65 -7.41
CA LEU A 98 19.92 -7.30 -8.21
C LEU A 98 19.11 -6.26 -8.99
N LEU A 99 18.50 -6.72 -10.08
CA LEU A 99 17.52 -5.97 -10.87
C LEU A 99 16.16 -6.65 -10.74
N THR A 100 15.12 -5.85 -10.48
CA THR A 100 13.73 -6.28 -10.59
C THR A 100 12.98 -5.35 -11.54
N THR A 101 12.15 -5.93 -12.42
CA THR A 101 11.35 -5.20 -13.40
C THR A 101 9.89 -5.63 -13.31
N PRO A 102 8.94 -4.83 -13.84
CA PRO A 102 7.52 -5.18 -13.79
C PRO A 102 7.26 -6.56 -14.42
N ALA A 103 6.53 -7.41 -13.71
CA ALA A 103 6.05 -8.69 -14.26
C ALA A 103 4.97 -8.49 -15.33
N GLU A 104 4.29 -7.36 -15.30
CA GLU A 104 3.29 -6.95 -16.28
C GLU A 104 3.20 -5.43 -16.33
N VAL A 105 3.04 -4.88 -17.52
CA VAL A 105 2.75 -3.45 -17.73
C VAL A 105 1.49 -3.31 -18.58
N GLY A 106 0.70 -2.28 -18.33
CA GLY A 106 -0.48 -2.01 -19.15
C GLY A 106 -1.41 -0.96 -18.56
N PHE A 107 -2.36 -0.54 -19.36
CA PHE A 107 -3.44 0.37 -19.00
C PHE A 107 -4.55 0.31 -20.05
N GLY A 108 -5.79 0.69 -19.70
CA GLY A 108 -6.87 0.80 -20.69
C GLY A 108 -7.29 -0.51 -21.36
N GLY A 109 -7.20 -1.63 -20.64
CA GLY A 109 -7.62 -2.95 -21.16
C GLY A 109 -6.56 -3.70 -21.93
N THR A 110 -5.36 -3.15 -22.09
CA THR A 110 -4.22 -3.81 -22.73
C THR A 110 -3.08 -4.04 -21.75
N SER A 111 -2.37 -5.15 -21.88
CA SER A 111 -1.19 -5.42 -21.06
C SER A 111 -0.15 -6.26 -21.80
N VAL A 112 1.10 -6.14 -21.35
CA VAL A 112 2.24 -6.95 -21.79
C VAL A 112 2.86 -7.62 -20.59
N LYS A 113 2.91 -8.95 -20.61
CA LYS A 113 3.61 -9.73 -19.60
C LYS A 113 5.12 -9.64 -19.82
N CYS A 114 5.85 -9.40 -18.73
CA CYS A 114 7.32 -9.33 -18.73
C CYS A 114 7.91 -8.53 -19.90
N PRO A 115 7.69 -7.22 -19.97
CA PRO A 115 8.21 -6.40 -21.07
C PRO A 115 9.74 -6.47 -21.20
N ALA A 116 10.45 -6.68 -20.09
CA ALA A 116 11.91 -6.83 -20.08
C ALA A 116 12.39 -8.08 -20.83
N ALA A 117 11.53 -9.08 -21.07
CA ALA A 117 11.88 -10.28 -21.84
C ALA A 117 12.16 -10.01 -23.34
N ALA A 118 11.82 -8.81 -23.84
CA ALA A 118 12.29 -8.35 -25.14
C ALA A 118 13.84 -8.38 -25.25
N VAL A 119 14.53 -8.28 -24.10
CA VAL A 119 15.97 -8.53 -23.97
C VAL A 119 16.14 -9.84 -23.23
N PRO A 120 16.58 -10.95 -23.87
CA PRO A 120 16.62 -12.29 -23.27
C PRO A 120 17.36 -12.36 -21.91
N ALA A 121 18.44 -11.61 -21.77
CA ALA A 121 19.21 -11.54 -20.52
C ALA A 121 18.40 -10.93 -19.34
N LEU A 122 17.34 -10.17 -19.60
CA LEU A 122 16.50 -9.55 -18.60
C LEU A 122 15.21 -10.33 -18.32
N ALA A 123 14.94 -11.41 -19.05
CA ALA A 123 13.73 -12.18 -18.87
C ALA A 123 13.53 -12.65 -17.41
N GLY A 124 14.60 -13.01 -16.71
CA GLY A 124 14.56 -13.44 -15.31
C GLY A 124 14.24 -12.33 -14.30
N THR A 125 14.26 -11.06 -14.69
CA THR A 125 14.10 -9.91 -13.79
C THR A 125 12.64 -9.47 -13.59
N CYS A 126 11.68 -9.99 -14.37
CA CYS A 126 10.26 -9.66 -14.27
C CYS A 126 9.61 -10.32 -13.04
N THR A 127 10.03 -9.91 -11.88
CA THR A 127 9.65 -10.50 -10.59
C THR A 127 8.94 -9.51 -9.66
N ALA A 128 8.73 -8.25 -10.10
CA ALA A 128 7.90 -7.29 -9.39
C ALA A 128 6.46 -7.36 -9.92
N TYR A 129 5.58 -7.91 -9.09
CA TYR A 129 4.16 -8.12 -9.43
C TYR A 129 3.24 -7.02 -8.88
N GLY A 130 3.74 -6.17 -7.98
CA GLY A 130 2.97 -5.08 -7.38
C GLY A 130 2.35 -4.16 -8.44
N GLN A 131 1.07 -3.84 -8.27
CA GLN A 131 0.33 -2.95 -9.16
C GLN A 131 -0.54 -1.99 -8.35
N GLY A 132 -0.53 -0.72 -8.73
CA GLY A 132 -1.37 0.29 -8.11
C GLY A 132 -2.84 -0.10 -8.06
N GLY A 133 -3.50 0.19 -6.94
CA GLY A 133 -4.91 -0.12 -6.75
C GLY A 133 -5.22 -1.58 -6.42
N SER A 134 -4.24 -2.50 -6.46
CA SER A 134 -4.46 -3.93 -6.19
C SER A 134 -4.90 -4.19 -4.76
N ARG A 135 -5.89 -5.06 -4.62
CA ARG A 135 -6.37 -5.60 -3.34
C ARG A 135 -5.77 -7.00 -3.09
N VAL A 136 -6.01 -7.53 -1.90
CA VAL A 136 -5.54 -8.88 -1.57
C VAL A 136 -6.16 -9.93 -2.50
N THR A 137 -7.49 -9.94 -2.67
CA THR A 137 -8.22 -10.98 -3.40
C THR A 137 -9.15 -10.45 -4.49
N ASP A 138 -9.83 -9.31 -4.23
CA ASP A 138 -10.84 -8.80 -5.13
C ASP A 138 -10.21 -8.10 -6.35
N PRO A 139 -10.58 -8.47 -7.59
CA PRO A 139 -10.05 -7.82 -8.81
C PRO A 139 -10.56 -6.40 -9.02
N ASN A 140 -11.60 -5.97 -8.30
CA ASN A 140 -12.13 -4.61 -8.34
C ASN A 140 -11.32 -3.68 -7.44
N GLY A 141 -10.08 -3.43 -7.81
CA GLY A 141 -9.18 -2.52 -7.12
C GLY A 141 -9.43 -1.05 -7.48
N ILE A 142 -8.72 -0.15 -6.77
CA ILE A 142 -8.82 1.29 -7.01
C ILE A 142 -8.27 1.63 -8.39
N GLY A 143 -9.06 2.36 -9.18
CA GLY A 143 -8.72 2.71 -10.57
C GLY A 143 -9.09 1.64 -11.60
N LYS A 144 -9.66 0.50 -11.23
CA LYS A 144 -10.09 -0.54 -12.19
C LYS A 144 -11.04 -0.01 -13.24
N ALA A 145 -12.02 0.77 -12.84
CA ALA A 145 -13.02 1.35 -13.74
C ALA A 145 -12.43 2.36 -14.74
N THR A 146 -11.26 2.93 -14.45
CA THR A 146 -10.55 3.89 -15.32
C THR A 146 -9.43 3.24 -16.13
N GLY A 147 -9.31 1.90 -16.10
CA GLY A 147 -8.39 1.15 -16.95
C GLY A 147 -7.12 0.64 -16.25
N ALA A 148 -6.95 0.86 -14.96
CA ALA A 148 -5.83 0.28 -14.22
C ALA A 148 -5.94 -1.26 -14.17
N LEU A 149 -4.80 -1.96 -14.21
CA LEU A 149 -4.76 -3.43 -14.21
C LEU A 149 -5.30 -4.00 -12.91
N THR A 150 -4.84 -3.49 -11.78
CA THR A 150 -5.24 -3.85 -10.41
C THR A 150 -5.34 -5.35 -10.15
N VAL A 151 -4.38 -6.11 -10.72
CA VAL A 151 -4.33 -7.57 -10.53
C VAL A 151 -4.18 -7.88 -9.04
N PRO A 152 -5.12 -8.59 -8.39
CA PRO A 152 -5.06 -8.82 -6.94
C PRO A 152 -3.88 -9.72 -6.56
N VAL A 153 -3.38 -9.57 -5.32
CA VAL A 153 -2.17 -10.28 -4.85
C VAL A 153 -2.31 -11.80 -5.01
N LYS A 154 -3.49 -12.36 -4.77
CA LYS A 154 -3.79 -13.76 -5.08
C LYS A 154 -3.38 -14.15 -6.51
N THR A 155 -3.77 -13.32 -7.48
CA THR A 155 -3.50 -13.58 -8.91
C THR A 155 -2.05 -13.23 -9.25
N GLN A 156 -1.44 -12.23 -8.61
CA GLN A 156 -0.02 -11.94 -8.76
C GLN A 156 0.84 -13.16 -8.40
N ILE A 157 0.55 -13.81 -7.27
CA ILE A 157 1.23 -15.05 -6.84
C ILE A 157 0.97 -16.18 -7.84
N ALA A 158 -0.27 -16.37 -8.30
CA ALA A 158 -0.60 -17.35 -9.31
C ALA A 158 0.15 -17.11 -10.64
N ASN A 159 0.30 -15.86 -11.07
CA ASN A 159 1.09 -15.47 -12.25
C ASN A 159 2.58 -15.81 -12.08
N HIS A 160 3.15 -15.65 -10.87
CA HIS A 160 4.50 -16.08 -10.58
C HIS A 160 4.64 -17.61 -10.74
N LEU A 161 3.75 -18.36 -10.11
CA LEU A 161 3.76 -19.83 -10.16
C LEU A 161 3.49 -20.38 -11.58
N ALA A 162 2.64 -19.71 -12.36
CA ALA A 162 2.43 -20.08 -13.77
C ALA A 162 3.70 -19.91 -14.62
N ARG A 163 4.58 -18.97 -14.24
CA ARG A 163 5.83 -18.71 -14.97
C ARG A 163 7.01 -19.54 -14.48
N PHE A 164 7.17 -19.65 -13.16
CA PHE A 164 8.36 -20.25 -12.53
C PHE A 164 8.07 -21.58 -11.83
N THR A 165 6.80 -22.01 -11.78
CA THR A 165 6.28 -23.23 -11.14
C THR A 165 6.47 -23.30 -9.62
N SER A 166 7.52 -22.70 -9.07
CA SER A 166 7.84 -22.67 -7.65
C SER A 166 8.72 -21.45 -7.33
N PHE A 167 8.92 -21.18 -6.05
CA PHE A 167 9.93 -20.24 -5.57
C PHE A 167 11.27 -20.95 -5.41
N ARG A 168 12.36 -20.23 -5.67
CA ARG A 168 13.72 -20.72 -5.45
C ARG A 168 14.15 -20.46 -4.02
N SER A 169 15.02 -21.30 -3.48
CA SER A 169 15.62 -21.05 -2.16
C SER A 169 16.48 -19.78 -2.09
N SER A 170 16.84 -19.23 -3.26
CA SER A 170 17.58 -17.97 -3.44
C SER A 170 16.70 -16.76 -3.75
N ASP A 171 15.37 -16.89 -3.71
CA ASP A 171 14.47 -15.76 -3.88
C ASP A 171 14.27 -15.03 -2.54
N LEU A 172 14.43 -13.70 -2.54
CA LEU A 172 13.94 -12.84 -1.47
C LEU A 172 12.50 -12.44 -1.82
N ILE A 173 11.54 -12.92 -1.04
CA ILE A 173 10.11 -12.75 -1.32
C ILE A 173 9.54 -11.69 -0.37
N LEU A 174 8.98 -10.63 -0.94
CA LEU A 174 8.46 -9.47 -0.24
C LEU A 174 6.97 -9.31 -0.55
N VAL A 175 6.11 -9.33 0.50
CA VAL A 175 4.65 -9.29 0.33
C VAL A 175 4.08 -8.12 1.13
N TRP A 176 3.56 -7.11 0.44
CA TRP A 176 2.97 -5.93 1.07
C TRP A 176 1.65 -5.54 0.40
N ALA A 177 0.53 -5.84 1.03
CA ALA A 177 -0.81 -5.65 0.48
C ALA A 177 -1.84 -5.41 1.59
N GLY A 178 -2.99 -4.82 1.21
CA GLY A 178 -4.11 -4.55 2.08
C GLY A 178 -4.47 -3.06 2.20
N ASN A 179 -3.58 -2.14 1.76
CA ASN A 179 -3.86 -0.70 1.82
C ASN A 179 -5.12 -0.34 1.01
N ASN A 180 -5.28 -0.90 -0.20
CA ASN A 180 -6.45 -0.63 -1.02
C ASN A 180 -7.73 -1.27 -0.46
N ASP A 181 -7.62 -2.41 0.23
CA ASP A 181 -8.74 -2.96 0.98
C ASP A 181 -9.18 -1.98 2.07
N ALA A 182 -8.24 -1.38 2.82
CA ALA A 182 -8.55 -0.38 3.84
C ALA A 182 -9.25 0.86 3.25
N PHE A 183 -8.75 1.40 2.13
CA PHE A 183 -9.39 2.55 1.49
C PHE A 183 -10.79 2.25 0.94
N ILE A 184 -11.01 1.06 0.36
CA ILE A 184 -12.32 0.63 -0.14
C ILE A 184 -13.30 0.44 1.02
N GLN A 185 -12.88 -0.22 2.11
CA GLN A 185 -13.73 -0.40 3.28
C GLN A 185 -14.01 0.93 4.00
N PHE A 186 -13.03 1.83 4.03
CA PHE A 186 -13.25 3.19 4.52
C PHE A 186 -14.26 3.96 3.67
N GLY A 187 -14.16 3.86 2.33
CA GLY A 187 -15.14 4.43 1.40
C GLY A 187 -16.55 3.87 1.61
N ALA A 188 -16.68 2.57 1.80
CA ALA A 188 -17.97 1.92 2.09
C ALA A 188 -18.55 2.42 3.42
N PHE A 189 -17.74 2.52 4.45
CA PHE A 189 -18.15 3.09 5.74
C PHE A 189 -18.62 4.54 5.61
N THR A 190 -17.86 5.40 4.92
CA THR A 190 -18.23 6.82 4.78
C THR A 190 -19.49 7.01 3.95
N ALA A 191 -19.71 6.19 2.92
CA ALA A 191 -20.95 6.18 2.16
C ALA A 191 -22.17 5.79 3.03
N ALA A 192 -22.04 4.73 3.83
CA ALA A 192 -23.08 4.32 4.77
C ALA A 192 -23.33 5.40 5.83
N ALA A 193 -22.27 6.01 6.37
CA ALA A 193 -22.37 7.09 7.35
C ALA A 193 -23.13 8.31 6.80
N ALA A 194 -22.90 8.67 5.54
CA ALA A 194 -23.62 9.77 4.88
C ALA A 194 -25.12 9.51 4.79
N VAL A 195 -25.54 8.28 4.43
CA VAL A 195 -26.95 7.88 4.39
C VAL A 195 -27.58 7.92 5.80
N ILE A 196 -26.89 7.34 6.78
CA ILE A 196 -27.38 7.33 8.19
C ILE A 196 -27.54 8.76 8.71
N GLN A 197 -26.59 9.64 8.42
CA GLN A 197 -26.66 11.06 8.81
C GLN A 197 -27.84 11.78 8.13
N ALA A 198 -28.07 11.53 6.85
CA ALA A 198 -29.21 12.08 6.13
C ALA A 198 -30.56 11.61 6.72
N ASP A 199 -30.66 10.33 7.10
CA ASP A 199 -31.86 9.78 7.74
C ASP A 199 -32.11 10.40 9.13
N ALA A 200 -31.05 10.59 9.91
CA ALA A 200 -31.16 11.24 11.22
C ALA A 200 -31.57 12.71 11.11
N VAL A 201 -30.99 13.45 10.16
CA VAL A 201 -31.32 14.87 9.92
C VAL A 201 -32.78 15.02 9.46
N ALA A 202 -33.26 14.10 8.62
CA ALA A 202 -34.65 14.07 8.17
C ALA A 202 -35.65 13.54 9.22
N GLY A 203 -35.19 13.16 10.41
CA GLY A 203 -36.02 12.60 11.47
C GLY A 203 -36.59 11.20 11.16
N ARG A 204 -36.02 10.49 10.16
CA ARG A 204 -36.44 9.12 9.81
C ARG A 204 -35.93 8.08 10.81
N ILE A 205 -34.84 8.39 11.50
CA ILE A 205 -34.27 7.57 12.56
C ILE A 205 -33.88 8.44 13.77
N THR A 206 -33.88 7.82 14.95
CA THR A 206 -33.43 8.48 16.18
C THR A 206 -31.90 8.58 16.23
N ALA A 207 -31.37 9.44 17.10
CA ALA A 207 -29.95 9.52 17.33
C ALA A 207 -29.34 8.18 17.81
N ASN A 208 -30.05 7.44 18.64
CA ASN A 208 -29.62 6.12 19.11
C ASN A 208 -29.54 5.09 17.97
N GLU A 209 -30.53 5.08 17.08
CA GLU A 209 -30.50 4.24 15.88
C GLU A 209 -29.37 4.63 14.95
N ALA A 210 -29.12 5.93 14.74
CA ALA A 210 -27.99 6.40 13.95
C ALA A 210 -26.66 5.90 14.51
N ASN A 211 -26.43 6.02 15.82
CA ASN A 211 -25.24 5.49 16.48
C ASN A 211 -25.11 3.98 16.33
N THR A 212 -26.18 3.24 16.50
CA THR A 212 -26.20 1.78 16.33
C THR A 212 -25.83 1.39 14.90
N ARG A 213 -26.41 2.05 13.90
CA ARG A 213 -26.13 1.77 12.46
C ARG A 213 -24.69 2.16 12.09
N LEU A 214 -24.15 3.27 12.63
CA LEU A 214 -22.74 3.66 12.43
C LEU A 214 -21.79 2.60 13.00
N PHE A 215 -22.06 2.12 14.21
CA PHE A 215 -21.28 1.04 14.82
C PHE A 215 -21.33 -0.25 13.99
N GLN A 216 -22.50 -0.64 13.50
CA GLN A 216 -22.65 -1.81 12.62
C GLN A 216 -21.88 -1.64 11.31
N ALA A 217 -21.94 -0.45 10.69
CA ALA A 217 -21.19 -0.16 9.46
C ALA A 217 -19.66 -0.24 9.68
N GLN A 218 -19.15 0.28 10.80
CA GLN A 218 -17.75 0.16 11.16
C GLN A 218 -17.34 -1.30 11.42
N THR A 219 -18.14 -2.04 12.16
CA THR A 219 -17.91 -3.46 12.44
C THR A 219 -17.87 -4.30 11.17
N ALA A 220 -18.78 -4.02 10.22
CA ALA A 220 -18.80 -4.67 8.91
C ALA A 220 -17.49 -4.39 8.13
N ALA A 221 -17.07 -3.13 8.07
CA ALA A 221 -15.82 -2.74 7.40
C ALA A 221 -14.58 -3.41 8.05
N GLN A 222 -14.52 -3.48 9.38
CA GLN A 222 -13.47 -4.21 10.10
C GLN A 222 -13.54 -5.73 9.82
N GLY A 223 -14.73 -6.30 9.68
CA GLY A 223 -14.91 -7.70 9.29
C GLY A 223 -14.29 -8.02 7.94
N GLU A 224 -14.45 -7.13 6.95
CA GLU A 224 -13.81 -7.28 5.63
C GLU A 224 -12.27 -7.11 5.71
N MET A 225 -11.76 -6.22 6.58
CA MET A 225 -10.31 -6.09 6.79
C MET A 225 -9.71 -7.35 7.44
N LYS A 226 -10.39 -7.92 8.43
CA LYS A 226 -10.04 -9.23 9.01
C LYS A 226 -9.98 -10.31 7.93
N LYS A 227 -11.01 -10.38 7.08
CA LYS A 227 -11.08 -11.36 5.98
C LYS A 227 -9.90 -11.19 5.03
N ALA A 228 -9.60 -9.97 4.57
CA ALA A 228 -8.48 -9.69 3.68
C ALA A 228 -7.14 -10.11 4.30
N ALA A 229 -6.91 -9.83 5.58
CA ALA A 229 -5.71 -10.26 6.30
C ALA A 229 -5.57 -11.78 6.36
N LEU A 230 -6.64 -12.51 6.71
CA LEU A 230 -6.64 -13.97 6.77
C LEU A 230 -6.48 -14.61 5.38
N GLU A 231 -7.06 -14.04 4.34
CA GLU A 231 -6.86 -14.48 2.95
C GLU A 231 -5.38 -14.32 2.55
N LEU A 232 -4.76 -13.16 2.83
CA LEU A 232 -3.34 -12.94 2.55
C LEU A 232 -2.46 -13.96 3.27
N THR A 233 -2.71 -14.22 4.55
CA THR A 233 -1.95 -15.21 5.32
C THR A 233 -2.14 -16.62 4.78
N GLY A 234 -3.34 -16.94 4.29
CA GLY A 234 -3.63 -18.18 3.58
C GLY A 234 -2.75 -18.33 2.34
N TYR A 235 -2.72 -17.32 1.45
CA TYR A 235 -1.89 -17.36 0.22
C TYR A 235 -0.40 -17.46 0.54
N VAL A 236 0.08 -16.74 1.56
CA VAL A 236 1.47 -16.87 2.01
C VAL A 236 1.80 -18.30 2.41
N LYS A 237 0.93 -18.96 3.16
CA LYS A 237 1.15 -20.34 3.61
C LYS A 237 1.04 -21.37 2.49
N THR A 238 -0.04 -21.30 1.68
CA THR A 238 -0.37 -22.35 0.71
C THR A 238 0.30 -22.16 -0.64
N GLU A 239 0.53 -20.90 -1.06
CA GLU A 239 1.03 -20.59 -2.39
C GLU A 239 2.47 -20.10 -2.41
N ILE A 240 3.00 -19.59 -1.28
CA ILE A 240 4.39 -19.15 -1.22
C ILE A 240 5.24 -20.17 -0.45
N LEU A 241 4.96 -20.41 0.83
CA LEU A 241 5.76 -21.33 1.65
C LEU A 241 5.66 -22.78 1.14
N ALA A 242 4.47 -23.27 0.88
CA ALA A 242 4.26 -24.63 0.37
C ALA A 242 4.81 -24.84 -1.06
N LYS A 243 5.12 -23.75 -1.78
CA LYS A 243 5.73 -23.77 -3.13
C LYS A 243 7.21 -23.40 -3.13
N GLY A 244 7.90 -23.53 -1.98
CA GLY A 244 9.35 -23.42 -1.87
C GLY A 244 9.87 -22.05 -1.39
N GLY A 245 8.98 -21.10 -1.09
CA GLY A 245 9.38 -19.81 -0.51
C GLY A 245 10.11 -20.00 0.81
N ARG A 246 11.36 -19.53 0.89
CA ARG A 246 12.22 -19.70 2.06
C ARG A 246 12.48 -18.39 2.80
N TYR A 247 12.88 -17.35 2.10
CA TYR A 247 13.13 -16.02 2.66
C TYR A 247 11.92 -15.14 2.36
N VAL A 248 10.90 -15.24 3.20
CA VAL A 248 9.60 -14.58 3.00
C VAL A 248 9.40 -13.52 4.08
N ALA A 249 9.34 -12.26 3.66
CA ALA A 249 8.98 -11.13 4.52
C ALA A 249 7.58 -10.62 4.14
N VAL A 250 6.70 -10.54 5.11
CA VAL A 250 5.33 -10.01 4.98
C VAL A 250 5.26 -8.70 5.76
N PHE A 251 4.66 -7.68 5.17
CA PHE A 251 4.59 -6.36 5.76
C PHE A 251 3.21 -6.11 6.34
N ASN A 252 3.15 -5.52 7.52
CA ASN A 252 1.91 -4.93 8.01
C ASN A 252 1.67 -3.56 7.37
N LEU A 253 0.46 -2.99 7.55
CA LEU A 253 0.09 -1.73 6.96
C LEU A 253 0.53 -0.55 7.82
N PRO A 254 1.06 0.53 7.21
CA PRO A 254 1.23 1.81 7.89
C PRO A 254 -0.13 2.44 8.19
N ASP A 255 -0.19 3.33 9.16
CA ASP A 255 -1.42 4.06 9.49
C ASP A 255 -1.72 5.12 8.42
N SER A 256 -2.60 4.78 7.48
CA SER A 256 -3.00 5.66 6.37
C SER A 256 -3.69 6.94 6.83
N SER A 257 -4.15 7.03 8.07
CA SER A 257 -4.72 8.26 8.64
C SER A 257 -3.68 9.35 8.88
N LEU A 258 -2.38 9.01 8.83
CA LEU A 258 -1.24 9.92 9.00
C LEU A 258 -0.70 10.47 7.66
N THR A 259 -1.32 10.12 6.54
CA THR A 259 -0.99 10.66 5.21
C THR A 259 -1.65 12.03 4.99
N PRO A 260 -1.25 12.78 3.94
CA PRO A 260 -1.97 14.00 3.55
C PRO A 260 -3.46 13.74 3.33
N PHE A 261 -3.87 12.60 2.76
CA PHE A 261 -5.29 12.20 2.68
C PHE A 261 -5.94 12.14 4.06
N GLY A 262 -5.31 11.45 5.01
CA GLY A 262 -5.82 11.36 6.38
C GLY A 262 -5.94 12.72 7.08
N SER A 263 -5.12 13.72 6.71
CA SER A 263 -5.18 15.07 7.25
C SER A 263 -6.40 15.87 6.76
N THR A 264 -6.99 15.48 5.63
CA THR A 264 -8.22 16.09 5.09
C THR A 264 -9.49 15.55 5.73
N LEU A 265 -9.40 14.43 6.46
CA LEU A 265 -10.55 13.78 7.05
C LEU A 265 -11.06 14.53 8.29
N PRO A 266 -12.39 14.58 8.50
CA PRO A 266 -12.95 15.08 9.76
C PRO A 266 -12.41 14.32 10.97
N ALA A 267 -12.18 15.01 12.08
CA ALA A 267 -11.59 14.46 13.30
C ALA A 267 -12.34 13.23 13.86
N ASN A 268 -13.65 13.17 13.66
CA ASN A 268 -14.49 12.04 14.09
C ASN A 268 -14.51 10.85 13.12
N VAL A 269 -13.98 11.00 11.90
CA VAL A 269 -13.95 9.96 10.87
C VAL A 269 -12.55 9.36 10.75
N LYS A 270 -11.52 10.17 10.94
CA LYS A 270 -10.12 9.76 10.86
C LYS A 270 -9.78 8.51 11.69
N PRO A 271 -10.25 8.33 12.96
CA PRO A 271 -10.00 7.13 13.75
C PRO A 271 -10.54 5.83 13.14
N VAL A 272 -11.56 5.90 12.30
CA VAL A 272 -12.10 4.71 11.63
C VAL A 272 -11.08 4.15 10.64
N LEU A 273 -10.38 5.01 9.88
CA LEU A 273 -9.33 4.56 8.96
C LEU A 273 -8.18 3.87 9.72
N SER A 274 -7.74 4.45 10.85
CA SER A 274 -6.74 3.80 11.71
C SER A 274 -7.22 2.45 12.22
N ALA A 275 -8.48 2.35 12.67
CA ALA A 275 -9.05 1.11 13.18
C ALA A 275 -9.15 0.00 12.12
N LEU A 276 -9.37 0.34 10.85
CA LEU A 276 -9.34 -0.61 9.74
C LEU A 276 -7.92 -1.17 9.53
N VAL A 277 -6.91 -0.29 9.54
CA VAL A 277 -5.50 -0.68 9.46
C VAL A 277 -5.10 -1.57 10.64
N ASP A 278 -5.43 -1.17 11.87
CA ASP A 278 -5.11 -1.92 13.07
C ASP A 278 -5.79 -3.30 13.05
N THR A 279 -7.02 -3.39 12.57
CA THR A 279 -7.73 -4.68 12.40
C THR A 279 -6.99 -5.59 11.42
N PHE A 280 -6.57 -5.08 10.26
CA PHE A 280 -5.80 -5.86 9.31
C PHE A 280 -4.50 -6.36 9.92
N ASN A 281 -3.73 -5.47 10.56
CA ASN A 281 -2.43 -5.79 11.14
C ASN A 281 -2.54 -6.85 12.25
N LEU A 282 -3.55 -6.74 13.10
CA LEU A 282 -3.86 -7.72 14.15
C LEU A 282 -4.07 -9.12 13.55
N TRP A 283 -4.96 -9.23 12.56
CA TRP A 283 -5.32 -10.52 11.97
C TRP A 283 -4.26 -11.04 11.00
N LEU A 284 -3.44 -10.18 10.41
CA LEU A 284 -2.24 -10.58 9.66
C LEU A 284 -1.24 -11.28 10.60
N GLN A 285 -0.94 -10.69 11.74
CA GLN A 285 -0.03 -11.28 12.71
C GLN A 285 -0.58 -12.58 13.27
N ASP A 286 -1.84 -12.61 13.68
CA ASP A 286 -2.52 -13.82 14.16
C ASP A 286 -2.50 -14.93 13.11
N GLY A 287 -2.90 -14.62 11.89
CA GLY A 287 -2.93 -15.58 10.79
C GLY A 287 -1.55 -16.12 10.36
N LEU A 288 -0.45 -15.40 10.65
CA LEU A 288 0.92 -15.84 10.39
C LEU A 288 1.57 -16.55 11.57
N THR A 289 0.88 -16.69 12.70
CA THR A 289 1.42 -17.41 13.88
C THR A 289 1.93 -18.79 13.48
N GLY A 290 3.16 -19.11 13.88
CA GLY A 290 3.83 -20.38 13.56
C GLY A 290 4.28 -20.55 12.12
N ALA A 291 4.00 -19.60 11.21
CA ALA A 291 4.46 -19.66 9.83
C ALA A 291 5.97 -19.36 9.71
N ALA A 292 6.63 -19.96 8.71
CA ALA A 292 8.06 -19.76 8.45
C ALA A 292 8.35 -18.45 7.70
N VAL A 293 7.85 -17.33 8.22
CA VAL A 293 8.03 -15.98 7.65
C VAL A 293 8.63 -15.01 8.66
N LYS A 294 9.04 -13.85 8.19
CA LYS A 294 9.31 -12.67 9.03
C LYS A 294 8.26 -11.59 8.77
N ILE A 295 7.79 -10.93 9.80
CA ILE A 295 6.95 -9.72 9.65
C ILE A 295 7.86 -8.50 9.73
N ILE A 296 7.72 -7.59 8.75
CA ILE A 296 8.32 -6.26 8.77
C ILE A 296 7.24 -5.27 9.19
N ASP A 297 7.39 -4.71 10.37
CA ASP A 297 6.46 -3.70 10.90
C ASP A 297 6.67 -2.37 10.16
N GLN A 298 5.64 -1.86 9.50
CA GLN A 298 5.60 -0.54 8.88
C GLN A 298 4.70 0.44 9.64
N ASN A 299 3.89 -0.07 10.58
CA ASN A 299 2.97 0.76 11.35
C ASN A 299 3.71 1.61 12.39
N THR A 300 4.52 0.97 13.23
CA THR A 300 5.25 1.66 14.30
C THR A 300 6.27 2.66 13.75
N PRO A 301 7.19 2.29 12.84
CA PRO A 301 8.13 3.26 12.29
C PRO A 301 7.45 4.34 11.45
N GLY A 302 6.34 4.04 10.77
CA GLY A 302 5.56 5.05 10.05
C GLY A 302 4.99 6.12 10.98
N LYS A 303 4.46 5.72 12.15
CA LYS A 303 4.00 6.64 13.20
C LYS A 303 5.17 7.47 13.75
N ASP A 304 6.35 6.90 13.89
CA ASP A 304 7.53 7.60 14.37
C ASP A 304 8.06 8.62 13.36
N VAL A 305 8.12 8.28 12.08
CA VAL A 305 8.46 9.23 11.00
C VAL A 305 7.47 10.41 10.97
N TYR A 306 6.18 10.12 11.14
CA TYR A 306 5.16 11.18 11.20
C TYR A 306 5.33 12.11 12.41
N ALA A 307 5.60 11.55 13.58
CA ALA A 307 5.75 12.32 14.82
C ALA A 307 7.07 13.09 14.91
N ARG A 308 8.14 12.59 14.30
CA ARG A 308 9.50 13.12 14.38
C ARG A 308 10.17 13.23 13.00
N PRO A 309 9.55 13.91 12.02
CA PRO A 309 10.01 13.90 10.63
C PRO A 309 11.46 14.37 10.47
N ALA A 310 11.89 15.38 11.24
CA ALA A 310 13.24 15.91 11.19
C ALA A 310 14.33 14.87 11.54
N ALA A 311 14.02 13.89 12.40
CA ALA A 311 14.94 12.80 12.75
C ALA A 311 15.26 11.87 11.55
N TYR A 312 14.40 11.92 10.53
CA TYR A 312 14.52 11.17 9.28
C TYR A 312 14.91 12.04 8.08
N GLY A 313 15.30 13.31 8.32
CA GLY A 313 15.64 14.26 7.27
C GLY A 313 14.40 14.77 6.49
N ILE A 314 13.21 14.58 7.02
CA ILE A 314 11.96 15.05 6.41
C ILE A 314 11.65 16.46 6.89
N THR A 315 11.46 17.37 5.93
CA THR A 315 11.10 18.78 6.17
C THR A 315 9.61 19.05 5.99
N ASN A 316 8.88 18.15 5.31
CA ASN A 316 7.43 18.23 5.13
C ASN A 316 6.83 16.82 5.01
N ASN A 317 5.85 16.51 5.86
CA ASN A 317 5.11 15.25 5.85
C ASN A 317 3.59 15.44 5.78
N THR A 318 3.12 16.63 5.42
CA THR A 318 1.69 16.98 5.41
C THR A 318 1.18 17.45 4.05
N VAL A 319 2.06 17.99 3.22
CA VAL A 319 1.71 18.53 1.90
C VAL A 319 2.37 17.68 0.81
N PRO A 320 1.62 17.22 -0.22
CA PRO A 320 2.19 16.50 -1.36
C PRO A 320 3.18 17.36 -2.16
N THR A 321 4.25 16.72 -2.67
CA THR A 321 5.21 17.39 -3.59
C THR A 321 4.60 17.61 -4.96
N CYS A 322 3.74 16.70 -5.43
CA CYS A 322 3.02 16.83 -6.69
C CYS A 322 1.84 17.79 -6.53
N ASP A 323 1.70 18.74 -7.45
CA ASP A 323 0.63 19.73 -7.43
C ASP A 323 -0.54 19.27 -8.29
N ALA A 324 -1.71 19.04 -7.68
CA ALA A 324 -2.90 18.57 -8.38
C ALA A 324 -3.36 19.54 -9.48
N THR A 325 -3.19 20.85 -9.29
CA THR A 325 -3.55 21.87 -10.29
C THR A 325 -2.63 21.77 -11.51
N VAL A 326 -1.31 21.64 -11.25
CA VAL A 326 -0.32 21.49 -12.33
C VAL A 326 -0.55 20.18 -13.08
N ILE A 327 -0.73 19.05 -12.36
CA ILE A 327 -0.99 17.75 -12.99
C ILE A 327 -2.29 17.77 -13.80
N SER A 328 -3.35 18.37 -13.27
CA SER A 328 -4.61 18.54 -14.02
C SER A 328 -4.40 19.32 -15.32
N ALA A 329 -3.65 20.40 -15.28
CA ALA A 329 -3.37 21.21 -16.47
C ALA A 329 -2.57 20.43 -17.52
N ILE A 330 -1.50 19.74 -17.15
CA ILE A 330 -0.64 18.99 -18.08
C ILE A 330 -1.27 17.70 -18.60
N THR A 331 -2.29 17.18 -17.92
CA THR A 331 -3.07 16.00 -18.36
C THR A 331 -4.38 16.38 -19.07
N GLY A 332 -4.61 17.69 -19.34
CA GLY A 332 -5.83 18.17 -19.97
C GLY A 332 -7.10 17.89 -19.14
N GLY A 333 -6.98 17.85 -17.81
CA GLY A 333 -8.08 17.55 -16.90
C GLY A 333 -8.35 16.07 -16.68
N ALA A 334 -7.57 15.17 -17.29
CA ALA A 334 -7.77 13.73 -17.12
C ALA A 334 -7.40 13.23 -15.71
N VAL A 335 -6.46 13.89 -15.04
CA VAL A 335 -6.02 13.58 -13.67
C VAL A 335 -6.22 14.82 -12.82
N THR A 336 -7.14 14.76 -11.87
CA THR A 336 -7.51 15.92 -11.01
C THR A 336 -7.10 15.78 -9.56
N ASP A 337 -6.67 14.59 -9.15
CA ASP A 337 -6.32 14.25 -7.77
C ASP A 337 -4.83 14.43 -7.43
N GLY A 338 -4.03 14.87 -8.42
CA GLY A 338 -2.59 15.04 -8.23
C GLY A 338 -1.80 13.73 -8.13
N SER A 339 -2.35 12.63 -8.70
CA SER A 339 -1.71 11.31 -8.65
C SER A 339 -0.24 11.36 -9.06
N SER A 340 0.61 10.81 -8.21
CA SER A 340 2.05 10.72 -8.43
C SER A 340 2.44 9.89 -9.66
N LEU A 341 1.53 9.05 -10.15
CA LEU A 341 1.69 8.30 -11.39
C LEU A 341 2.05 9.21 -12.58
N PHE A 342 1.50 10.43 -12.61
CA PHE A 342 1.70 11.45 -13.65
C PHE A 342 2.58 12.61 -13.18
N CYS A 343 3.40 12.43 -12.15
CA CYS A 343 4.22 13.47 -11.56
C CYS A 343 5.70 13.19 -11.80
N ASN A 344 6.30 13.90 -12.75
CA ASN A 344 7.72 13.86 -13.03
C ASN A 344 8.44 15.02 -12.34
N ALA A 345 9.57 14.74 -11.70
CA ALA A 345 10.38 15.71 -10.97
C ALA A 345 11.49 16.35 -11.81
N THR A 346 11.71 15.89 -13.04
CA THR A 346 12.74 16.43 -13.92
C THR A 346 12.24 17.70 -14.60
N VAL A 347 12.89 18.82 -14.34
CA VAL A 347 12.55 20.12 -14.95
C VAL A 347 12.59 20.02 -16.47
N GLY A 348 11.54 20.50 -17.13
CA GLY A 348 11.39 20.48 -18.58
C GLY A 348 10.97 19.13 -19.16
N ALA A 349 10.87 18.09 -18.36
CA ALA A 349 10.31 16.81 -18.83
C ALA A 349 8.79 16.89 -18.94
N PRO A 350 8.19 16.08 -19.85
CA PRO A 350 6.75 15.85 -19.83
C PRO A 350 6.27 15.40 -18.44
N TYR A 351 5.07 15.85 -18.08
CA TYR A 351 4.49 15.62 -16.76
C TYR A 351 5.29 16.20 -15.57
N TYR A 352 6.14 17.23 -15.80
CA TYR A 352 6.74 17.97 -14.69
C TYR A 352 5.62 18.58 -13.84
N GLY A 353 5.38 17.97 -12.67
CA GLY A 353 4.19 18.24 -11.86
C GLY A 353 4.50 18.67 -10.42
N LEU A 354 5.73 19.12 -10.13
CA LEU A 354 6.09 19.50 -8.76
C LEU A 354 5.46 20.83 -8.34
N ARG A 355 5.05 20.87 -7.09
CA ARG A 355 4.72 22.09 -6.37
C ARG A 355 5.94 23.00 -6.24
N ALA A 356 5.76 24.30 -6.37
CA ALA A 356 6.84 25.27 -6.18
C ALA A 356 7.48 25.12 -4.78
N GLY A 357 8.81 25.03 -4.75
CA GLY A 357 9.58 24.83 -3.52
C GLY A 357 9.57 23.41 -2.94
N ALA A 358 8.90 22.44 -3.56
CA ALA A 358 8.91 21.06 -3.11
C ALA A 358 10.26 20.41 -3.36
N ASP A 359 10.76 19.64 -2.37
CA ASP A 359 11.97 18.83 -2.49
C ASP A 359 11.62 17.34 -2.37
N VAL A 360 11.82 16.62 -3.45
CA VAL A 360 11.50 15.19 -3.55
C VAL A 360 12.37 14.28 -2.68
N ASN A 361 13.42 14.78 -2.08
CA ASN A 361 14.30 14.04 -1.18
C ASN A 361 13.93 14.23 0.29
N THR A 362 13.34 15.38 0.65
CA THR A 362 13.05 15.75 2.03
C THR A 362 11.57 15.92 2.34
N TRP A 363 10.70 15.97 1.32
CA TRP A 363 9.26 15.87 1.53
C TRP A 363 8.85 14.40 1.49
N GLN A 364 7.99 13.98 2.43
CA GLN A 364 7.65 12.56 2.61
C GLN A 364 6.72 12.03 1.51
N PHE A 365 5.73 12.82 1.07
CA PHE A 365 4.66 12.36 0.20
C PHE A 365 4.72 12.98 -1.20
N ALA A 366 4.60 12.14 -2.22
CA ALA A 366 4.47 12.54 -3.62
C ALA A 366 3.05 13.06 -3.90
N ASP A 367 2.05 12.29 -3.52
CA ASP A 367 0.62 12.64 -3.62
C ASP A 367 -0.07 12.47 -2.25
N ALA A 368 -1.38 12.34 -2.25
CA ALA A 368 -2.18 12.25 -1.03
C ALA A 368 -1.83 11.06 -0.13
N VAL A 369 -1.21 10.00 -0.65
CA VAL A 369 -0.92 8.76 0.10
C VAL A 369 0.45 8.14 -0.23
N HIS A 370 1.01 8.40 -1.41
CA HIS A 370 2.22 7.72 -1.86
C HIS A 370 3.49 8.49 -1.50
N PRO A 371 4.56 7.80 -1.11
CA PRO A 371 5.84 8.44 -0.77
C PRO A 371 6.54 9.04 -1.99
N THR A 372 7.32 10.10 -1.76
CA THR A 372 8.34 10.58 -2.72
C THR A 372 9.47 9.55 -2.85
N LYS A 373 10.42 9.79 -3.76
CA LYS A 373 11.67 9.00 -3.77
C LYS A 373 12.42 9.06 -2.44
N GLY A 374 12.38 10.20 -1.73
CA GLY A 374 12.93 10.34 -0.38
C GLY A 374 12.17 9.51 0.65
N GLY A 375 10.84 9.51 0.60
CA GLY A 375 10.00 8.65 1.44
C GLY A 375 10.25 7.16 1.15
N HIS A 376 10.33 6.75 -0.11
CA HIS A 376 10.69 5.37 -0.48
C HIS A 376 12.11 4.97 -0.06
N LYS A 377 13.05 5.93 -0.02
CA LYS A 377 14.38 5.68 0.53
C LYS A 377 14.32 5.34 2.01
N ILE A 378 13.56 6.08 2.82
CA ILE A 378 13.37 5.78 4.25
C ILE A 378 12.80 4.37 4.43
N ILE A 379 11.78 4.00 3.65
CA ILE A 379 11.21 2.64 3.68
C ILE A 379 12.28 1.60 3.34
N SER A 380 13.04 1.79 2.26
CA SER A 380 14.06 0.82 1.84
C SER A 380 15.21 0.68 2.85
N ASP A 381 15.66 1.77 3.45
CA ASP A 381 16.70 1.75 4.48
C ASP A 381 16.23 0.97 5.71
N TYR A 382 14.98 1.17 6.13
CA TYR A 382 14.37 0.41 7.21
C TYR A 382 14.23 -1.09 6.87
N VAL A 383 13.74 -1.42 5.67
CA VAL A 383 13.64 -2.82 5.22
C VAL A 383 15.00 -3.50 5.24
N LEU A 384 16.03 -2.87 4.70
CA LEU A 384 17.40 -3.40 4.72
C LEU A 384 17.91 -3.60 6.14
N ALA A 385 17.59 -2.70 7.07
CA ALA A 385 17.93 -2.88 8.49
C ALA A 385 17.20 -4.10 9.11
N GLN A 386 15.93 -4.31 8.77
CA GLN A 386 15.18 -5.50 9.21
C GLN A 386 15.77 -6.79 8.62
N LEU A 387 16.09 -6.81 7.31
CA LEU A 387 16.71 -7.98 6.68
C LEU A 387 18.06 -8.35 7.34
N ARG A 388 18.85 -7.33 7.76
CA ARG A 388 20.06 -7.55 8.58
C ARG A 388 19.73 -8.13 9.94
N ALA A 389 18.74 -7.56 10.63
CA ALA A 389 18.32 -8.04 11.95
C ALA A 389 17.81 -9.49 11.91
N PHE A 390 17.24 -9.92 10.78
CA PHE A 390 16.84 -11.31 10.56
C PHE A 390 18.05 -12.23 10.26
N GLY A 391 19.23 -11.68 10.06
CA GLY A 391 20.43 -12.42 9.64
C GLY A 391 20.45 -12.79 8.15
N TRP A 392 19.54 -12.25 7.34
CA TRP A 392 19.40 -12.62 5.93
C TRP A 392 20.43 -11.96 5.02
N ILE A 393 20.89 -10.77 5.36
CA ILE A 393 21.92 -10.02 4.62
C ILE A 393 22.99 -9.49 5.56
N ALA A 394 24.21 -9.31 5.04
CA ALA A 394 25.34 -8.76 5.78
C ALA A 394 25.65 -7.28 5.45
N ILE A 395 25.04 -6.70 4.41
CA ILE A 395 25.31 -5.36 3.85
C ILE A 395 24.46 -4.25 4.46
#